data_39b96db36ac6ab15f48a9d71c80454b7
#
_entry.id   39b96db36ac6ab15f48a9d71c80454b7
#
_cell.length_a   1.000
_cell.length_b   1.000
_cell.length_c   1.000
_cell.angle_alpha   90.00
_cell.angle_beta   90.00
_cell.angle_gamma   90.00
#
_symmetry.space_group_name_H-M   'P 1'
#
loop_
_entity.id
_entity.type
_entity.pdbx_description
1 polymer ?
#
loop_
_entity_poly.entity_id
_entity_poly.type
_entity_poly.pdbx_seq_one_letter_code
_entity_poly.pdbx_strand_id
1 'polypeptide(L)'
;MMIQAQQIRKSFGTLDVLKGIDFSVEEAEVVAIMGASGAGKSTLLQILGTLLSPDSGSLSIDGTDVLHLSGNALSAFRNRRIGFVFQAHHLLPEFTALENVMIPALIGGTGTKEARGKATELLESVGLAGRATHKPSELSGGEQQRVAIARALINTPAILFADEPTGNLDTRTKDEIHQLLLQVRKEKGQTIVVVTHDAGLAQLCDRTCLLQDGAWYSA
;
A
#
# COMPACT_ATOMS: atom_id res chain seq x y z
N MET A 1 -4.01 -3.74 17.73
CA MET A 1 -4.93 -3.41 16.60
C MET A 1 -4.31 -2.28 15.77
N MET A 2 -3.92 -2.55 14.53
CA MET A 2 -3.32 -1.55 13.62
C MET A 2 -4.40 -0.80 12.83
N ILE A 3 -5.43 -1.51 12.34
CA ILE A 3 -6.60 -0.91 11.68
C ILE A 3 -7.86 -1.36 12.40
N GLN A 4 -8.79 -0.42 12.59
CA GLN A 4 -10.16 -0.70 13.00
C GLN A 4 -11.10 0.16 12.17
N ALA A 5 -11.85 -0.47 11.28
CA ALA A 5 -12.89 0.13 10.46
C ALA A 5 -14.24 -0.46 10.85
N GLN A 6 -15.25 0.37 11.05
CA GLN A 6 -16.59 -0.07 11.44
C GLN A 6 -17.64 0.57 10.55
N GLN A 7 -18.51 -0.27 9.99
CA GLN A 7 -19.67 0.12 9.18
C GLN A 7 -19.32 1.09 8.04
N ILE A 8 -18.17 0.85 7.39
CA ILE A 8 -17.72 1.69 6.26
C ILE A 8 -18.68 1.53 5.08
N ARG A 9 -19.28 2.65 4.68
CA ARG A 9 -20.16 2.74 3.51
C ARG A 9 -19.60 3.71 2.49
N LYS A 10 -19.81 3.39 1.20
CA LYS A 10 -19.43 4.27 0.10
C LYS A 10 -20.33 4.06 -1.09
N SER A 11 -20.88 5.16 -1.61
CA SER A 11 -21.69 5.19 -2.83
C SER A 11 -21.11 6.18 -3.83
N PHE A 12 -21.33 5.95 -5.09
CA PHE A 12 -21.05 6.88 -6.19
C PHE A 12 -22.34 7.07 -7.00
N GLY A 13 -22.98 8.21 -6.79
CA GLY A 13 -24.33 8.47 -7.32
C GLY A 13 -25.34 7.46 -6.74
N THR A 14 -25.95 6.65 -7.59
CA THR A 14 -26.91 5.63 -7.19
C THR A 14 -26.28 4.25 -6.92
N LEU A 15 -24.98 4.11 -7.14
CA LEU A 15 -24.29 2.83 -6.97
C LEU A 15 -23.71 2.71 -5.56
N ASP A 16 -24.24 1.81 -4.75
CA ASP A 16 -23.67 1.44 -3.45
C ASP A 16 -22.51 0.46 -3.64
N VAL A 17 -21.27 0.97 -3.43
CA VAL A 17 -20.04 0.21 -3.63
C VAL A 17 -19.60 -0.52 -2.36
N LEU A 18 -19.74 0.11 -1.19
CA LEU A 18 -19.47 -0.52 0.12
C LEU A 18 -20.71 -0.41 1.00
N LYS A 19 -21.15 -1.54 1.56
CA LYS A 19 -22.46 -1.68 2.21
C LYS A 19 -22.41 -1.89 3.73
N GLY A 20 -21.41 -1.28 4.39
CA GLY A 20 -21.22 -1.41 5.84
C GLY A 20 -20.15 -2.47 6.15
N ILE A 21 -18.92 -2.17 5.80
CA ILE A 21 -17.76 -3.04 6.00
C ILE A 21 -17.20 -2.83 7.41
N ASP A 22 -17.10 -3.92 8.15
CA ASP A 22 -16.31 -4.02 9.38
C ASP A 22 -14.99 -4.72 9.05
N PHE A 23 -13.85 -4.11 9.37
CA PHE A 23 -12.54 -4.64 9.05
C PHE A 23 -11.52 -4.27 10.12
N SER A 24 -10.74 -5.25 10.54
CA SER A 24 -9.68 -5.04 11.52
C SER A 24 -8.39 -5.71 11.07
N VAL A 25 -7.24 -5.15 11.45
CA VAL A 25 -5.91 -5.70 11.18
C VAL A 25 -5.05 -5.53 12.42
N GLU A 26 -4.36 -6.59 12.82
CA GLU A 26 -3.40 -6.54 13.93
C GLU A 26 -2.03 -6.02 13.47
N GLU A 27 -1.16 -5.69 14.44
CA GLU A 27 0.23 -5.34 14.13
C GLU A 27 0.96 -6.53 13.52
N ALA A 28 1.81 -6.25 12.52
CA ALA A 28 2.59 -7.24 11.77
C ALA A 28 1.75 -8.33 11.05
N GLU A 29 0.42 -8.14 10.94
CA GLU A 29 -0.46 -9.02 10.17
C GLU A 29 -0.38 -8.68 8.68
N VAL A 30 -0.43 -9.71 7.82
CA VAL A 30 -0.58 -9.57 6.36
C VAL A 30 -1.96 -10.09 5.98
N VAL A 31 -2.80 -9.19 5.46
CA VAL A 31 -4.19 -9.51 5.10
C VAL A 31 -4.39 -9.32 3.60
N ALA A 32 -4.90 -10.36 2.94
CA ALA A 32 -5.34 -10.28 1.56
C ALA A 32 -6.85 -9.94 1.47
N ILE A 33 -7.20 -9.00 0.62
CA ILE A 33 -8.57 -8.70 0.22
C ILE A 33 -8.76 -9.20 -1.21
N MET A 34 -9.58 -10.22 -1.38
CA MET A 34 -9.90 -10.81 -2.67
C MET A 34 -11.35 -10.51 -3.07
N GLY A 35 -11.69 -10.77 -4.32
CA GLY A 35 -13.04 -10.64 -4.87
C GLY A 35 -13.04 -10.33 -6.36
N ALA A 36 -14.20 -10.42 -7.00
CA ALA A 36 -14.37 -10.12 -8.41
C ALA A 36 -14.01 -8.67 -8.76
N SER A 37 -13.78 -8.39 -10.04
CA SER A 37 -13.66 -7.00 -10.52
C SER A 37 -14.96 -6.25 -10.21
N GLY A 38 -14.84 -5.00 -9.74
CA GLY A 38 -16.00 -4.20 -9.34
C GLY A 38 -16.59 -4.50 -7.96
N ALA A 39 -16.06 -5.49 -7.21
CA ALA A 39 -16.57 -5.80 -5.85
C ALA A 39 -16.34 -4.70 -4.80
N GLY A 40 -15.56 -3.65 -5.10
CA GLY A 40 -15.28 -2.55 -4.18
C GLY A 40 -13.90 -2.61 -3.50
N LYS A 41 -13.03 -3.55 -3.87
CA LYS A 41 -11.71 -3.77 -3.23
C LYS A 41 -10.81 -2.53 -3.20
N SER A 42 -10.56 -1.93 -4.38
CA SER A 42 -9.73 -0.72 -4.47
C SER A 42 -10.37 0.47 -3.77
N THR A 43 -11.71 0.58 -3.79
CA THR A 43 -12.45 1.60 -3.05
C THR A 43 -12.23 1.43 -1.54
N LEU A 44 -12.35 0.21 -1.02
CA LEU A 44 -12.07 -0.09 0.38
C LEU A 44 -10.61 0.24 0.73
N LEU A 45 -9.65 -0.21 -0.08
CA LEU A 45 -8.23 0.06 0.15
C LEU A 45 -7.92 1.57 0.16
N GLN A 46 -8.54 2.35 -0.75
CA GLN A 46 -8.38 3.80 -0.79
C GLN A 46 -8.97 4.49 0.44
N ILE A 47 -10.08 4.00 0.98
CA ILE A 47 -10.66 4.51 2.22
C ILE A 47 -9.76 4.17 3.41
N LEU A 48 -9.35 2.91 3.56
CA LEU A 48 -8.43 2.49 4.61
C LEU A 48 -7.11 3.27 4.55
N GLY A 49 -6.63 3.56 3.35
CA GLY A 49 -5.43 4.38 3.13
C GLY A 49 -5.65 5.89 3.16
N THR A 50 -6.83 6.36 3.53
CA THR A 50 -7.17 7.80 3.64
C THR A 50 -7.08 8.60 2.34
N LEU A 51 -7.10 7.93 1.18
CA LEU A 51 -7.12 8.57 -0.14
C LEU A 51 -8.54 8.96 -0.56
N LEU A 52 -9.55 8.28 -0.01
CA LEU A 52 -10.96 8.51 -0.25
C LEU A 52 -11.70 8.54 1.09
N SER A 53 -12.63 9.48 1.25
CA SER A 53 -13.48 9.52 2.44
C SER A 53 -14.68 8.57 2.29
N PRO A 54 -15.04 7.78 3.31
CA PRO A 54 -16.30 7.06 3.33
C PRO A 54 -17.48 8.03 3.45
N ASP A 55 -18.70 7.58 3.12
CA ASP A 55 -19.92 8.36 3.34
C ASP A 55 -20.42 8.19 4.80
N SER A 56 -20.11 7.07 5.42
CA SER A 56 -20.37 6.82 6.86
C SER A 56 -19.49 5.71 7.39
N GLY A 57 -19.47 5.56 8.71
CA GLY A 57 -18.64 4.61 9.45
C GLY A 57 -17.54 5.29 10.23
N SER A 58 -16.67 4.50 10.85
CA SER A 58 -15.49 4.99 11.57
C SER A 58 -14.23 4.26 11.12
N LEU A 59 -13.10 4.95 11.16
CA LEU A 59 -11.79 4.40 10.79
C LEU A 59 -10.71 4.91 11.73
N SER A 60 -10.08 3.99 12.45
CA SER A 60 -8.90 4.25 13.27
C SER A 60 -7.70 3.48 12.71
N ILE A 61 -6.56 4.15 12.62
CA ILE A 61 -5.28 3.57 12.19
C ILE A 61 -4.24 3.92 13.25
N ASP A 62 -3.55 2.90 13.76
CA ASP A 62 -2.55 3.06 14.80
C ASP A 62 -3.06 3.94 15.96
N GLY A 63 -4.26 3.63 16.45
CA GLY A 63 -4.94 4.34 17.54
C GLY A 63 -5.45 5.75 17.21
N THR A 64 -5.25 6.24 15.98
CA THR A 64 -5.69 7.58 15.55
C THR A 64 -6.98 7.48 14.74
N ASP A 65 -8.03 8.23 15.15
CA ASP A 65 -9.23 8.42 14.34
C ASP A 65 -8.89 9.32 13.15
N VAL A 66 -8.75 8.71 11.98
CA VAL A 66 -8.27 9.40 10.77
C VAL A 66 -9.36 10.18 10.04
N LEU A 67 -10.65 9.88 10.30
CA LEU A 67 -11.76 10.58 9.64
C LEU A 67 -11.97 11.98 10.21
N HIS A 68 -11.50 12.25 11.43
CA HIS A 68 -11.53 13.58 12.05
C HIS A 68 -10.29 14.43 11.69
N LEU A 69 -9.29 13.86 11.02
CA LEU A 69 -8.15 14.61 10.51
C LEU A 69 -8.53 15.31 9.18
N SER A 70 -8.04 16.53 8.98
CA SER A 70 -8.27 17.29 7.75
C SER A 70 -7.02 18.04 7.30
N GLY A 71 -6.99 18.43 6.02
CA GLY A 71 -5.93 19.27 5.46
C GLY A 71 -4.51 18.77 5.76
N ASN A 72 -3.69 19.62 6.35
CA ASN A 72 -2.28 19.33 6.63
C ASN A 72 -2.11 18.20 7.65
N ALA A 73 -3.02 18.06 8.62
CA ALA A 73 -2.93 17.00 9.63
C ALA A 73 -3.11 15.62 8.97
N LEU A 74 -4.11 15.44 8.10
CA LEU A 74 -4.33 14.21 7.35
C LEU A 74 -3.16 13.92 6.39
N SER A 75 -2.65 14.94 5.69
CA SER A 75 -1.52 14.79 4.79
C SER A 75 -0.24 14.37 5.53
N ALA A 76 0.03 14.96 6.69
CA ALA A 76 1.16 14.60 7.54
C ALA A 76 1.01 13.19 8.13
N PHE A 77 -0.20 12.80 8.55
CA PHE A 77 -0.49 11.45 9.01
C PHE A 77 -0.22 10.42 7.90
N ARG A 78 -0.78 10.65 6.71
CA ARG A 78 -0.57 9.77 5.54
C ARG A 78 0.91 9.63 5.20
N ASN A 79 1.63 10.74 5.13
CA ASN A 79 3.06 10.74 4.80
C ASN A 79 3.91 9.91 5.78
N ARG A 80 3.58 9.95 7.08
CA ARG A 80 4.37 9.30 8.13
C ARG A 80 3.93 7.87 8.44
N ARG A 81 2.63 7.57 8.32
CA ARG A 81 2.07 6.32 8.84
C ARG A 81 1.64 5.33 7.76
N ILE A 82 1.50 5.79 6.50
CA ILE A 82 0.94 4.98 5.43
C ILE A 82 1.91 4.91 4.26
N GLY A 83 2.22 3.69 3.82
CA GLY A 83 2.88 3.41 2.54
C GLY A 83 1.87 2.89 1.53
N PHE A 84 2.01 3.30 0.26
CA PHE A 84 1.18 2.82 -0.83
C PHE A 84 2.00 2.24 -1.97
N VAL A 85 1.58 1.06 -2.44
CA VAL A 85 2.08 0.40 -3.64
C VAL A 85 0.90 0.19 -4.58
N PHE A 86 0.99 0.67 -5.80
CA PHE A 86 -0.07 0.57 -6.83
C PHE A 86 0.35 -0.36 -7.95
N GLN A 87 -0.63 -0.92 -8.65
CA GLN A 87 -0.43 -1.75 -9.83
C GLN A 87 0.33 -1.01 -10.95
N ALA A 88 0.04 0.28 -11.15
CA ALA A 88 0.66 1.12 -12.18
C ALA A 88 1.97 1.79 -11.72
N HIS A 89 2.55 1.40 -10.57
CA HIS A 89 3.76 1.93 -9.94
C HIS A 89 3.71 3.43 -9.60
N HIS A 90 3.13 4.28 -10.46
CA HIS A 90 3.05 5.75 -10.32
C HIS A 90 4.40 6.40 -9.99
N LEU A 91 5.47 5.94 -10.67
CA LEU A 91 6.75 6.61 -10.60
C LEU A 91 6.72 7.89 -11.43
N LEU A 92 7.39 8.92 -10.93
CA LEU A 92 7.53 10.18 -11.65
C LEU A 92 8.61 10.00 -12.73
N PRO A 93 8.26 10.13 -14.01
CA PRO A 93 9.14 9.74 -15.12
C PRO A 93 10.36 10.68 -15.30
N GLU A 94 10.28 11.90 -14.77
CA GLU A 94 11.38 12.88 -14.83
C GLU A 94 12.48 12.57 -13.81
N PHE A 95 12.17 11.84 -12.75
CA PHE A 95 13.04 11.53 -11.63
C PHE A 95 13.66 10.14 -11.75
N THR A 96 14.89 10.00 -11.27
CA THR A 96 15.57 8.70 -11.14
C THR A 96 14.88 7.81 -10.11
N ALA A 97 15.24 6.52 -10.06
CA ALA A 97 14.78 5.59 -9.03
C ALA A 97 15.08 6.13 -7.61
N LEU A 98 16.29 6.62 -7.39
CA LEU A 98 16.70 7.21 -6.11
C LEU A 98 15.83 8.40 -5.74
N GLU A 99 15.61 9.33 -6.66
CA GLU A 99 14.80 10.53 -6.41
C GLU A 99 13.34 10.17 -6.17
N ASN A 100 12.76 9.23 -6.92
CA ASN A 100 11.40 8.72 -6.66
C ASN A 100 11.26 8.19 -5.22
N VAL A 101 12.24 7.43 -4.73
CA VAL A 101 12.23 6.92 -3.35
C VAL A 101 12.40 8.05 -2.33
N MET A 102 13.21 9.07 -2.60
CA MET A 102 13.45 10.21 -1.70
C MET A 102 12.22 11.09 -1.48
N ILE A 103 11.34 11.24 -2.47
CA ILE A 103 10.24 12.24 -2.48
C ILE A 103 9.40 12.23 -1.19
N PRO A 104 8.87 11.10 -0.69
CA PRO A 104 8.04 11.14 0.52
C PRO A 104 8.80 11.60 1.77
N ALA A 105 10.10 11.30 1.88
CA ALA A 105 10.93 11.77 2.98
C ALA A 105 11.16 13.29 2.91
N LEU A 106 11.42 13.82 1.72
CA LEU A 106 11.57 15.25 1.48
C LEU A 106 10.27 16.01 1.79
N ILE A 107 9.11 15.49 1.37
CA ILE A 107 7.79 16.04 1.72
C ILE A 107 7.57 16.03 3.23
N GLY A 108 8.05 14.99 3.91
CA GLY A 108 8.00 14.86 5.38
C GLY A 108 8.96 15.80 6.13
N GLY A 109 9.79 16.57 5.41
CA GLY A 109 10.76 17.52 5.99
C GLY A 109 12.13 16.93 6.29
N THR A 110 12.41 15.68 5.87
CA THR A 110 13.76 15.09 6.01
C THR A 110 14.76 15.83 5.11
N GLY A 111 15.94 16.15 5.64
CA GLY A 111 16.98 16.80 4.87
C GLY A 111 17.49 15.94 3.70
N THR A 112 17.88 16.59 2.59
CA THR A 112 18.27 15.90 1.34
C THR A 112 19.36 14.85 1.53
N LYS A 113 20.36 15.12 2.36
CA LYS A 113 21.47 14.18 2.62
C LYS A 113 20.98 12.91 3.32
N GLU A 114 20.12 13.06 4.31
CA GLU A 114 19.52 11.96 5.07
C GLU A 114 18.55 11.16 4.19
N ALA A 115 17.65 11.85 3.47
CA ALA A 115 16.71 11.21 2.53
C ALA A 115 17.45 10.38 1.48
N ARG A 116 18.57 10.88 0.94
CA ARG A 116 19.42 10.15 -0.01
C ARG A 116 20.01 8.88 0.62
N GLY A 117 20.55 8.98 1.84
CA GLY A 117 21.10 7.81 2.56
C GLY A 117 20.06 6.71 2.74
N LYS A 118 18.89 7.06 3.31
CA LYS A 118 17.75 6.13 3.48
C LYS A 118 17.27 5.51 2.17
N ALA A 119 17.17 6.32 1.10
CA ALA A 119 16.73 5.84 -0.21
C ALA A 119 17.75 4.89 -0.84
N THR A 120 19.05 5.14 -0.67
CA THR A 120 20.11 4.24 -1.15
C THR A 120 20.01 2.89 -0.45
N GLU A 121 19.94 2.86 0.88
CA GLU A 121 19.79 1.64 1.67
C GLU A 121 18.54 0.84 1.27
N LEU A 122 17.41 1.52 1.03
CA LEU A 122 16.18 0.87 0.58
C LEU A 122 16.32 0.28 -0.82
N LEU A 123 16.93 1.00 -1.77
CA LEU A 123 17.18 0.46 -3.11
C LEU A 123 18.11 -0.75 -3.06
N GLU A 124 19.13 -0.74 -2.21
CA GLU A 124 19.99 -1.91 -1.98
C GLU A 124 19.18 -3.09 -1.43
N SER A 125 18.33 -2.84 -0.42
CA SER A 125 17.52 -3.91 0.21
C SER A 125 16.52 -4.56 -0.76
N VAL A 126 16.08 -3.85 -1.80
CA VAL A 126 15.20 -4.41 -2.85
C VAL A 126 15.99 -4.88 -4.09
N GLY A 127 17.33 -4.97 -4.01
CA GLY A 127 18.19 -5.48 -5.08
C GLY A 127 18.43 -4.50 -6.24
N LEU A 128 18.29 -3.19 -6.02
CA LEU A 128 18.42 -2.16 -7.05
C LEU A 128 19.60 -1.19 -6.84
N ALA A 129 20.66 -1.60 -6.12
CA ALA A 129 21.84 -0.77 -5.89
C ALA A 129 22.42 -0.17 -7.17
N GLY A 130 22.51 -0.96 -8.24
CA GLY A 130 23.04 -0.55 -9.55
C GLY A 130 22.05 0.23 -10.42
N ARG A 131 20.81 0.48 -9.94
CA ARG A 131 19.74 1.13 -10.70
C ARG A 131 19.36 2.52 -10.16
N ALA A 132 20.01 2.99 -9.11
CA ALA A 132 19.66 4.23 -8.40
C ALA A 132 19.55 5.47 -9.32
N THR A 133 20.37 5.56 -10.35
CA THR A 133 20.42 6.69 -11.30
C THR A 133 19.55 6.51 -12.54
N HIS A 134 18.91 5.34 -12.72
CA HIS A 134 18.05 5.06 -13.85
C HIS A 134 16.67 5.74 -13.70
N LYS A 135 16.12 6.19 -14.81
CA LYS A 135 14.75 6.70 -14.89
C LYS A 135 13.75 5.53 -15.07
N PRO A 136 12.47 5.73 -14.75
CA PRO A 136 11.45 4.68 -14.90
C PRO A 136 11.43 4.03 -16.30
N SER A 137 11.65 4.79 -17.38
CA SER A 137 11.71 4.28 -18.74
C SER A 137 12.89 3.34 -19.01
N GLU A 138 13.90 3.32 -18.16
CA GLU A 138 15.11 2.50 -18.28
C GLU A 138 15.04 1.25 -17.37
N LEU A 139 13.91 1.08 -16.64
CA LEU A 139 13.66 0.00 -15.69
C LEU A 139 12.61 -0.97 -16.23
N SER A 140 12.81 -2.27 -16.00
CA SER A 140 11.76 -3.27 -16.23
C SER A 140 10.56 -3.05 -15.29
N GLY A 141 9.38 -3.63 -15.60
CA GLY A 141 8.20 -3.52 -14.76
C GLY A 141 8.44 -4.00 -13.32
N GLY A 142 9.17 -5.09 -13.14
CA GLY A 142 9.55 -5.59 -11.81
C GLY A 142 10.51 -4.66 -11.06
N GLU A 143 11.47 -4.05 -11.76
CA GLU A 143 12.36 -3.04 -11.17
C GLU A 143 11.58 -1.78 -10.77
N GLN A 144 10.64 -1.33 -11.59
CA GLN A 144 9.74 -0.22 -11.26
C GLN A 144 8.90 -0.52 -10.00
N GLN A 145 8.39 -1.75 -9.89
CA GLN A 145 7.62 -2.18 -8.72
C GLN A 145 8.48 -2.21 -7.45
N ARG A 146 9.72 -2.68 -7.54
CA ARG A 146 10.68 -2.64 -6.42
C ARG A 146 10.99 -1.21 -5.99
N VAL A 147 11.14 -0.26 -6.93
CA VAL A 147 11.27 1.18 -6.63
C VAL A 147 10.02 1.71 -5.93
N ALA A 148 8.80 1.34 -6.39
CA ALA A 148 7.56 1.77 -5.76
C ALA A 148 7.42 1.22 -4.32
N ILE A 149 7.86 -0.02 -4.06
CA ILE A 149 7.90 -0.60 -2.72
C ILE A 149 8.92 0.15 -1.84
N ALA A 150 10.14 0.40 -2.33
CA ALA A 150 11.14 1.17 -1.60
C ALA A 150 10.64 2.59 -1.26
N ARG A 151 9.99 3.27 -2.22
CA ARG A 151 9.36 4.57 -2.01
C ARG A 151 8.30 4.53 -0.91
N ALA A 152 7.45 3.50 -0.91
CA ALA A 152 6.41 3.34 0.10
C ALA A 152 6.99 3.14 1.52
N LEU A 153 8.19 2.60 1.64
CA LEU A 153 8.85 2.27 2.91
C LEU A 153 9.78 3.36 3.47
N ILE A 154 10.07 4.44 2.72
CA ILE A 154 11.12 5.42 3.10
C ILE A 154 10.87 6.10 4.44
N ASN A 155 9.61 6.35 4.78
CA ASN A 155 9.21 6.96 6.04
C ASN A 155 8.91 5.95 7.15
N THR A 156 9.28 4.67 6.99
CA THR A 156 8.98 3.58 7.94
C THR A 156 7.51 3.59 8.37
N PRO A 157 6.56 3.42 7.43
CA PRO A 157 5.14 3.53 7.72
C PRO A 157 4.68 2.44 8.69
N ALA A 158 3.62 2.73 9.47
CA ALA A 158 2.99 1.73 10.32
C ALA A 158 2.30 0.63 9.49
N ILE A 159 1.78 1.00 8.32
CA ILE A 159 1.06 0.10 7.44
C ILE A 159 1.42 0.33 5.97
N LEU A 160 1.53 -0.76 5.22
CA LEU A 160 1.70 -0.79 3.77
C LEU A 160 0.41 -1.28 3.12
N PHE A 161 -0.19 -0.46 2.27
CA PHE A 161 -1.28 -0.85 1.39
C PHE A 161 -0.75 -1.19 0.01
N ALA A 162 -1.20 -2.30 -0.58
CA ALA A 162 -0.81 -2.70 -1.92
C ALA A 162 -2.06 -3.02 -2.76
N ASP A 163 -2.27 -2.30 -3.85
CA ASP A 163 -3.37 -2.52 -4.79
C ASP A 163 -2.83 -3.25 -6.02
N GLU A 164 -3.14 -4.56 -6.13
CA GLU A 164 -2.71 -5.44 -7.22
C GLU A 164 -1.21 -5.33 -7.54
N PRO A 165 -0.30 -5.49 -6.54
CA PRO A 165 1.11 -5.13 -6.67
C PRO A 165 1.87 -5.94 -7.73
N THR A 166 1.28 -7.00 -8.26
CA THR A 166 1.87 -7.90 -9.26
C THR A 166 1.03 -8.05 -10.53
N GLY A 167 -0.06 -7.29 -10.66
CA GLY A 167 -1.06 -7.49 -11.71
C GLY A 167 -0.52 -7.38 -13.15
N ASN A 168 0.55 -6.61 -13.37
CA ASN A 168 1.14 -6.36 -14.70
C ASN A 168 2.48 -7.08 -14.92
N LEU A 169 2.84 -8.02 -14.04
CA LEU A 169 4.16 -8.68 -14.08
C LEU A 169 4.04 -10.12 -14.60
N ASP A 170 5.13 -10.62 -15.17
CA ASP A 170 5.27 -12.04 -15.52
C ASP A 170 5.37 -12.91 -14.24
N THR A 171 5.13 -14.22 -14.40
CA THR A 171 5.05 -15.17 -13.27
C THR A 171 6.29 -15.15 -12.37
N ARG A 172 7.49 -15.15 -12.96
CA ARG A 172 8.74 -15.15 -12.19
C ARG A 172 8.90 -13.87 -11.37
N THR A 173 8.66 -12.74 -12.00
CA THR A 173 8.74 -11.42 -11.36
C THR A 173 7.68 -11.25 -10.27
N LYS A 174 6.47 -11.83 -10.46
CA LYS A 174 5.44 -11.90 -9.41
C LYS A 174 5.95 -12.57 -8.15
N ASP A 175 6.52 -13.78 -8.28
CA ASP A 175 7.04 -14.53 -7.14
C ASP A 175 8.13 -13.75 -6.40
N GLU A 176 9.00 -13.06 -7.13
CA GLU A 176 10.04 -12.22 -6.53
C GLU A 176 9.45 -11.04 -5.72
N ILE A 177 8.37 -10.41 -6.21
CA ILE A 177 7.68 -9.34 -5.47
C ILE A 177 6.93 -9.89 -4.25
N HIS A 178 6.29 -11.07 -4.36
CA HIS A 178 5.66 -11.75 -3.22
C HIS A 178 6.68 -12.00 -2.11
N GLN A 179 7.85 -12.58 -2.45
CA GLN A 179 8.92 -12.81 -1.47
C GLN A 179 9.44 -11.51 -0.85
N LEU A 180 9.57 -10.44 -1.64
CA LEU A 180 9.99 -9.14 -1.14
C LEU A 180 9.01 -8.58 -0.09
N LEU A 181 7.70 -8.65 -0.34
CA LEU A 181 6.68 -8.20 0.63
C LEU A 181 6.75 -9.00 1.93
N LEU A 182 6.93 -10.33 1.85
CA LEU A 182 7.09 -11.20 3.02
C LEU A 182 8.40 -10.92 3.77
N GLN A 183 9.49 -10.63 3.04
CA GLN A 183 10.75 -10.24 3.64
C GLN A 183 10.61 -8.93 4.43
N VAL A 184 9.97 -7.91 3.84
CA VAL A 184 9.69 -6.63 4.51
C VAL A 184 8.88 -6.85 5.80
N ARG A 185 7.85 -7.71 5.76
CA ARG A 185 7.10 -8.11 6.96
C ARG A 185 8.02 -8.71 8.01
N LYS A 186 8.80 -9.72 7.63
CA LYS A 186 9.66 -10.49 8.56
C LYS A 186 10.74 -9.64 9.21
N GLU A 187 11.39 -8.77 8.43
CA GLU A 187 12.53 -7.97 8.90
C GLU A 187 12.09 -6.72 9.70
N LYS A 188 10.95 -6.13 9.34
CA LYS A 188 10.51 -4.85 9.90
C LYS A 188 9.24 -4.93 10.75
N GLY A 189 8.64 -6.13 10.90
CA GLY A 189 7.32 -6.26 11.53
C GLY A 189 6.23 -5.47 10.81
N GLN A 190 6.34 -5.35 9.48
CA GLN A 190 5.46 -4.50 8.69
C GLN A 190 4.05 -5.07 8.62
N THR A 191 3.05 -4.29 8.99
CA THR A 191 1.64 -4.59 8.71
C THR A 191 1.34 -4.34 7.24
N ILE A 192 0.70 -5.28 6.56
CA ILE A 192 0.41 -5.18 5.11
C ILE A 192 -1.04 -5.54 4.85
N VAL A 193 -1.73 -4.70 4.08
CA VAL A 193 -3.03 -5.03 3.47
C VAL A 193 -2.87 -5.02 1.96
N VAL A 194 -3.12 -6.17 1.35
CA VAL A 194 -3.00 -6.32 -0.10
C VAL A 194 -4.35 -6.63 -0.73
N VAL A 195 -4.72 -5.88 -1.75
CA VAL A 195 -5.80 -6.25 -2.67
C VAL A 195 -5.17 -7.06 -3.81
N THR A 196 -5.69 -8.24 -4.06
CA THR A 196 -5.19 -9.08 -5.13
C THR A 196 -6.25 -10.07 -5.64
N HIS A 197 -6.10 -10.48 -6.90
CA HIS A 197 -6.77 -11.65 -7.47
C HIS A 197 -5.82 -12.85 -7.59
N ASP A 198 -4.55 -12.69 -7.21
CA ASP A 198 -3.53 -13.75 -7.25
C ASP A 198 -3.67 -14.66 -6.02
N ALA A 199 -4.11 -15.90 -6.27
CA ALA A 199 -4.28 -16.91 -5.23
C ALA A 199 -2.95 -17.29 -4.55
N GLY A 200 -1.83 -17.22 -5.28
CA GLY A 200 -0.49 -17.51 -4.74
C GLY A 200 -0.10 -16.50 -3.66
N LEU A 201 -0.31 -15.20 -3.93
CA LEU A 201 -0.06 -14.16 -2.91
C LEU A 201 -1.03 -14.29 -1.73
N ALA A 202 -2.31 -14.55 -1.98
CA ALA A 202 -3.30 -14.69 -0.92
C ALA A 202 -3.00 -15.86 0.03
N GLN A 203 -2.47 -16.97 -0.47
CA GLN A 203 -2.04 -18.13 0.35
C GLN A 203 -0.82 -17.81 1.26
N LEU A 204 -0.04 -16.81 0.92
CA LEU A 204 1.12 -16.38 1.71
C LEU A 204 0.76 -15.37 2.81
N CYS A 205 -0.50 -14.86 2.80
CA CYS A 205 -1.01 -13.95 3.81
C CYS A 205 -1.51 -14.72 5.05
N ASP A 206 -1.53 -14.07 6.21
CA ASP A 206 -2.04 -14.65 7.44
C ASP A 206 -3.56 -14.91 7.37
N ARG A 207 -4.27 -14.05 6.64
CA ARG A 207 -5.72 -14.10 6.47
C ARG A 207 -6.14 -13.57 5.12
N THR A 208 -7.19 -14.18 4.57
CA THR A 208 -7.84 -13.73 3.32
C THR A 208 -9.30 -13.36 3.61
N CYS A 209 -9.69 -12.17 3.18
CA CYS A 209 -11.06 -11.67 3.24
C CYS A 209 -11.63 -11.62 1.80
N LEU A 210 -12.78 -12.23 1.57
CA LEU A 210 -13.45 -12.22 0.27
C LEU A 210 -14.51 -11.13 0.25
N LEU A 211 -14.34 -10.12 -0.60
CA LEU A 211 -15.32 -9.06 -0.82
C LEU A 211 -16.19 -9.40 -2.04
N GLN A 212 -17.49 -9.41 -1.84
CA GLN A 212 -18.47 -9.65 -2.91
C GLN A 212 -19.59 -8.61 -2.81
N ASP A 213 -19.88 -7.93 -3.92
CA ASP A 213 -20.98 -6.96 -4.04
C ASP A 213 -21.04 -5.92 -2.91
N GLY A 214 -19.85 -5.45 -2.47
CA GLY A 214 -19.71 -4.42 -1.44
C GLY A 214 -19.89 -4.91 0.00
N ALA A 215 -19.88 -6.22 0.26
CA ALA A 215 -19.95 -6.83 1.59
C ALA A 215 -18.95 -7.98 1.71
N TRP A 216 -18.61 -8.37 2.96
CA TRP A 216 -17.81 -9.59 3.17
C TRP A 216 -18.63 -10.83 2.82
N TYR A 217 -18.04 -11.72 2.03
CA TYR A 217 -18.61 -13.02 1.77
C TYR A 217 -18.41 -13.91 3.02
N SER A 218 -19.55 -14.34 3.60
CA SER A 218 -19.57 -15.37 4.65
C SER A 218 -19.99 -16.69 3.98
N ALA A 219 -19.07 -17.66 3.93
CA ALA A 219 -19.35 -19.01 3.44
C ALA A 219 -20.16 -19.79 4.47
#